data_8e9565c505be3a55b1e82d2ea27951a4
#
_entry.id   8e9565c505be3a55b1e82d2ea27951a4
#
_cell.length_a   1.000
_cell.length_b   1.000
_cell.length_c   1.000
_cell.angle_alpha   90.00
_cell.angle_beta   90.00
_cell.angle_gamma   90.00
#
_symmetry.space_group_name_H-M   'P 1'
#
loop_
_entity.id
_entity.type
_entity.pdbx_description
1 polymer ?
#
loop_
_entity_poly.entity_id
_entity_poly.type
_entity_poly.pdbx_seq_one_letter_code
_entity_poly.pdbx_strand_id
1 'polypeptide(L)'
;SDIVVNAHKINRGEPVEIHNKSRDFFFLKRYDADMIIRVVIALIQDKLPRYVNARPFEIQVLTPMRKGLLGVERLNQMLQRYLNPQDGSKKEKTLGDRLFRQGDKVMQIKNDYQMEWEVRGRYGIPVEKGIGVFNGDTGILREINEFAETAEVEFEDGRFATYSFKQLEELELAYAITIHKSQGSEYPAVILPVLSGPQMLLNRNLLYTAVTRARKCVTVVGSEETFAEMIRNEKQQKRYSALDERIRELNESIKKGEE
;
A
#
# COMPACT_ATOMS: atom_id res chain seq x y z
N SER A 1 24.67 2.30 1.60
CA SER A 1 23.35 1.64 1.57
C SER A 1 23.09 1.08 0.18
N ASP A 2 22.80 -0.21 0.11
CA ASP A 2 22.48 -0.88 -1.16
C ASP A 2 21.11 -0.43 -1.69
N ILE A 3 20.21 0.01 -0.81
CA ILE A 3 18.94 0.61 -1.24
C ILE A 3 19.22 1.80 -2.18
N VAL A 4 20.10 2.70 -1.78
CA VAL A 4 20.43 3.90 -2.59
C VAL A 4 21.14 3.53 -3.88
N VAL A 5 22.13 2.65 -3.80
CA VAL A 5 22.90 2.19 -4.98
C VAL A 5 21.96 1.49 -5.97
N ASN A 6 21.13 0.58 -5.50
CA ASN A 6 20.21 -0.17 -6.34
C ASN A 6 19.08 0.72 -6.89
N ALA A 7 18.59 1.70 -6.12
CA ALA A 7 17.64 2.69 -6.62
C ALA A 7 18.22 3.47 -7.82
N HIS A 8 19.47 3.92 -7.73
CA HIS A 8 20.13 4.58 -8.86
C HIS A 8 20.33 3.66 -10.07
N LYS A 9 20.72 2.40 -9.86
CA LYS A 9 20.81 1.40 -10.93
C LYS A 9 19.44 1.19 -11.61
N ILE A 10 18.38 0.99 -10.83
CA ILE A 10 17.02 0.82 -11.32
C ILE A 10 16.61 2.04 -12.15
N ASN A 11 16.82 3.24 -11.64
CA ASN A 11 16.45 4.47 -12.35
C ASN A 11 17.15 4.62 -13.72
N ARG A 12 18.39 4.13 -13.83
CA ARG A 12 19.16 4.14 -15.07
C ARG A 12 18.94 2.91 -15.96
N GLY A 13 18.14 1.93 -15.51
CA GLY A 13 17.92 0.68 -16.23
C GLY A 13 19.12 -0.27 -16.19
N GLU A 14 20.00 -0.10 -15.23
CA GLU A 14 21.17 -0.95 -15.03
C GLU A 14 20.77 -2.20 -14.21
N PRO A 15 21.38 -3.36 -14.49
CA PRO A 15 21.12 -4.57 -13.72
C PRO A 15 21.48 -4.40 -12.25
N VAL A 16 20.62 -4.93 -11.38
CA VAL A 16 20.87 -5.05 -9.96
C VAL A 16 21.37 -6.45 -9.65
N GLU A 17 22.51 -6.54 -9.00
CA GLU A 17 23.06 -7.83 -8.56
C GLU A 17 22.25 -8.38 -7.40
N ILE A 18 21.75 -9.59 -7.57
CA ILE A 18 21.02 -10.31 -6.54
C ILE A 18 21.99 -11.19 -5.77
N HIS A 19 22.38 -10.72 -4.59
CA HIS A 19 23.19 -11.48 -3.65
C HIS A 19 22.66 -11.26 -2.23
N ASN A 20 22.75 -12.28 -1.39
CA ASN A 20 22.29 -12.20 0.01
C ASN A 20 23.38 -11.67 0.97
N LYS A 21 24.28 -10.83 0.48
CA LYS A 21 25.34 -10.18 1.29
C LYS A 21 24.99 -8.77 1.72
N SER A 22 23.91 -8.22 1.19
CA SER A 22 23.42 -6.89 1.56
C SER A 22 22.89 -6.86 2.98
N ARG A 23 22.92 -5.67 3.59
CA ARG A 23 22.35 -5.43 4.93
C ARG A 23 20.98 -4.76 4.87
N ASP A 24 20.58 -4.23 3.71
CA ASP A 24 19.36 -3.44 3.58
C ASP A 24 18.56 -3.71 2.30
N PHE A 25 19.06 -4.58 1.42
CA PHE A 25 18.39 -4.97 0.19
C PHE A 25 18.47 -6.49 0.00
N PHE A 26 17.34 -7.16 0.12
CA PHE A 26 17.25 -8.61 0.02
C PHE A 26 16.36 -9.04 -1.12
N PHE A 27 16.70 -10.19 -1.73
CA PHE A 27 15.89 -10.83 -2.73
C PHE A 27 15.66 -12.30 -2.37
N LEU A 28 14.40 -12.69 -2.17
CA LEU A 28 13.99 -14.05 -1.90
C LEU A 28 13.31 -14.62 -3.14
N LYS A 29 13.99 -15.55 -3.82
CA LYS A 29 13.48 -16.15 -5.06
C LYS A 29 12.33 -17.11 -4.74
N ARG A 30 11.16 -16.80 -5.27
CA ARG A 30 9.96 -17.65 -5.21
C ARG A 30 9.17 -17.48 -6.51
N TYR A 31 8.53 -18.53 -6.97
CA TYR A 31 7.87 -18.58 -8.28
C TYR A 31 6.40 -18.95 -8.20
N ASP A 32 5.89 -19.18 -7.01
CA ASP A 32 4.50 -19.51 -6.72
C ASP A 32 3.87 -18.42 -5.83
N ALA A 33 2.67 -17.96 -6.21
CA ALA A 33 2.02 -16.86 -5.50
C ALA A 33 1.70 -17.20 -4.04
N ASP A 34 1.28 -18.42 -3.74
CA ASP A 34 0.96 -18.85 -2.38
C ASP A 34 2.22 -18.94 -1.51
N MET A 35 3.32 -19.39 -2.08
CA MET A 35 4.62 -19.40 -1.40
C MET A 35 5.13 -17.99 -1.12
N ILE A 36 4.95 -17.07 -2.08
CA ILE A 36 5.29 -15.65 -1.89
C ILE A 36 4.50 -15.07 -0.73
N ILE A 37 3.18 -15.29 -0.68
CA ILE A 37 2.32 -14.80 0.41
C ILE A 37 2.76 -15.36 1.77
N ARG A 38 3.10 -16.64 1.85
CA ARG A 38 3.63 -17.26 3.08
C ARG A 38 4.92 -16.59 3.56
N VAL A 39 5.83 -16.32 2.65
CA VAL A 39 7.09 -15.61 2.95
C VAL A 39 6.80 -14.19 3.43
N VAL A 40 5.90 -13.47 2.76
CA VAL A 40 5.48 -12.12 3.17
C VAL A 40 4.92 -12.12 4.59
N ILE A 41 4.05 -13.06 4.92
CA ILE A 41 3.49 -13.22 6.27
C ILE A 41 4.60 -13.43 7.31
N ALA A 42 5.52 -14.36 7.05
CA ALA A 42 6.63 -14.66 7.95
C ALA A 42 7.56 -13.45 8.15
N LEU A 43 7.80 -12.67 7.09
CA LEU A 43 8.59 -11.44 7.16
C LEU A 43 7.95 -10.39 8.06
N ILE A 44 6.62 -10.21 7.95
CA ILE A 44 5.89 -9.21 8.74
C ILE A 44 5.73 -9.64 10.19
N GLN A 45 5.45 -10.92 10.45
CA GLN A 45 5.18 -11.41 11.80
C GLN A 45 6.44 -11.47 12.67
N ASP A 46 7.58 -11.82 12.10
CA ASP A 46 8.74 -12.20 12.88
C ASP A 46 10.03 -11.50 12.44
N LYS A 47 10.44 -11.69 11.20
CA LYS A 47 11.82 -11.36 10.80
C LYS A 47 12.08 -9.86 10.68
N LEU A 48 11.27 -9.14 9.92
CA LEU A 48 11.52 -7.73 9.64
C LEU A 48 11.30 -6.81 10.86
N PRO A 49 10.27 -6.98 11.70
CA PRO A 49 10.12 -6.14 12.88
C PRO A 49 11.35 -6.14 13.79
N ARG A 50 11.93 -7.31 14.03
CA ARG A 50 13.17 -7.42 14.81
C ARG A 50 14.37 -6.82 14.08
N TYR A 51 14.47 -7.08 12.78
CA TYR A 51 15.61 -6.64 11.97
C TYR A 51 15.71 -5.12 11.86
N VAL A 52 14.60 -4.44 11.66
CA VAL A 52 14.57 -2.97 11.50
C VAL A 52 14.17 -2.23 12.77
N ASN A 53 13.92 -2.94 13.86
CA ASN A 53 13.41 -2.41 15.12
C ASN A 53 12.15 -1.57 14.93
N ALA A 54 11.12 -2.20 14.41
CA ALA A 54 9.83 -1.60 14.14
C ALA A 54 8.70 -2.56 14.52
N ARG A 55 7.48 -2.03 14.62
CA ARG A 55 6.28 -2.85 14.84
C ARG A 55 5.86 -3.51 13.53
N PRO A 56 5.20 -4.67 13.57
CA PRO A 56 4.64 -5.31 12.37
C PRO A 56 3.77 -4.37 11.53
N PHE A 57 3.01 -3.49 12.17
CA PHE A 57 2.20 -2.46 11.53
C PHE A 57 3.00 -1.51 10.62
N GLU A 58 4.26 -1.24 10.95
CA GLU A 58 5.13 -0.31 10.22
C GLU A 58 5.80 -0.94 9.00
N ILE A 59 5.68 -2.26 8.83
CA ILE A 59 6.16 -2.97 7.64
C ILE A 59 5.10 -2.85 6.55
N GLN A 60 5.48 -2.39 5.36
CA GLN A 60 4.54 -2.15 4.27
C GLN A 60 4.80 -3.06 3.08
N VAL A 61 3.75 -3.77 2.67
CA VAL A 61 3.72 -4.50 1.39
C VAL A 61 3.26 -3.56 0.30
N LEU A 62 4.06 -3.46 -0.77
CA LEU A 62 3.77 -2.65 -1.94
C LEU A 62 3.64 -3.54 -3.17
N THR A 63 2.59 -3.35 -3.96
CA THR A 63 2.36 -4.09 -5.20
C THR A 63 1.94 -3.13 -6.32
N PRO A 64 2.31 -3.41 -7.58
CA PRO A 64 1.87 -2.57 -8.70
C PRO A 64 0.40 -2.79 -9.08
N MET A 65 -0.23 -3.88 -8.63
CA MET A 65 -1.54 -4.33 -9.10
C MET A 65 -2.62 -4.28 -8.03
N ARG A 66 -3.85 -3.95 -8.44
CA ARG A 66 -5.03 -4.08 -7.56
C ARG A 66 -5.63 -5.50 -7.62
N LYS A 67 -5.66 -6.12 -8.80
CA LYS A 67 -6.25 -7.43 -9.06
C LYS A 67 -5.19 -8.47 -9.41
N GLY A 68 -5.57 -9.75 -9.36
CA GLY A 68 -4.69 -10.86 -9.64
C GLY A 68 -4.12 -11.52 -8.39
N LEU A 69 -3.27 -12.53 -8.59
CA LEU A 69 -2.76 -13.39 -7.52
C LEU A 69 -1.94 -12.64 -6.45
N LEU A 70 -1.26 -11.58 -6.83
CA LEU A 70 -0.48 -10.70 -5.94
C LEU A 70 -0.97 -9.25 -5.99
N GLY A 71 -2.23 -9.04 -6.33
CA GLY A 71 -2.88 -7.73 -6.26
C GLY A 71 -3.28 -7.36 -4.84
N VAL A 72 -3.55 -6.07 -4.64
CA VAL A 72 -3.94 -5.51 -3.33
C VAL A 72 -5.13 -6.25 -2.72
N GLU A 73 -6.16 -6.55 -3.51
CA GLU A 73 -7.39 -7.17 -3.00
C GLU A 73 -7.10 -8.55 -2.38
N ARG A 74 -6.41 -9.42 -3.12
CA ARG A 74 -6.08 -10.76 -2.61
C ARG A 74 -5.07 -10.72 -1.49
N LEU A 75 -4.02 -9.91 -1.61
CA LEU A 75 -3.02 -9.76 -0.55
C LEU A 75 -3.66 -9.32 0.75
N ASN A 76 -4.54 -8.32 0.73
CA ASN A 76 -5.21 -7.86 1.93
C ASN A 76 -6.13 -8.91 2.55
N GLN A 77 -6.85 -9.70 1.76
CA GLN A 77 -7.65 -10.81 2.28
C GLN A 77 -6.79 -11.85 2.99
N MET A 78 -5.68 -12.26 2.37
CA MET A 78 -4.77 -13.25 2.94
C MET A 78 -4.03 -12.71 4.15
N LEU A 79 -3.54 -11.48 4.09
CA LEU A 79 -2.80 -10.85 5.19
C LEU A 79 -3.72 -10.57 6.38
N GLN A 80 -4.97 -10.15 6.18
CA GLN A 80 -5.96 -10.04 7.25
C GLN A 80 -6.17 -11.39 7.96
N ARG A 81 -6.33 -12.46 7.18
CA ARG A 81 -6.56 -13.79 7.73
C ARG A 81 -5.45 -14.26 8.67
N TYR A 82 -4.21 -13.98 8.34
CA TYR A 82 -3.05 -14.47 9.09
C TYR A 82 -2.45 -13.47 10.07
N LEU A 83 -2.54 -12.17 9.79
CA LEU A 83 -2.01 -11.13 10.68
C LEU A 83 -3.04 -10.63 11.70
N ASN A 84 -4.31 -10.72 11.38
CA ASN A 84 -5.41 -10.35 12.26
C ASN A 84 -6.53 -11.40 12.21
N PRO A 85 -6.27 -12.64 12.63
CA PRO A 85 -7.25 -13.70 12.59
C PRO A 85 -8.42 -13.43 13.50
N GLN A 86 -9.62 -13.91 13.13
CA GLN A 86 -10.77 -13.92 13.99
C GLN A 86 -10.55 -14.91 15.16
N ASP A 87 -10.70 -14.44 16.37
CA ASP A 87 -10.57 -15.22 17.61
C ASP A 87 -11.90 -15.39 18.38
N GLY A 88 -13.00 -14.94 17.77
CA GLY A 88 -14.34 -14.95 18.36
C GLY A 88 -14.66 -13.71 19.19
N SER A 89 -13.70 -12.87 19.52
CA SER A 89 -13.89 -11.63 20.29
C SER A 89 -13.96 -10.38 19.41
N LYS A 90 -13.36 -10.43 18.22
CA LYS A 90 -13.26 -9.29 17.33
C LYS A 90 -14.55 -9.05 16.56
N LYS A 91 -15.03 -7.84 16.59
CA LYS A 91 -16.17 -7.42 15.79
C LYS A 91 -15.76 -7.22 14.34
N GLU A 92 -16.71 -7.48 13.46
CA GLU A 92 -16.55 -7.38 12.02
C GLU A 92 -17.67 -6.56 11.40
N LYS A 93 -17.38 -5.89 10.30
CA LYS A 93 -18.36 -5.21 9.46
C LYS A 93 -18.07 -5.46 8.00
N THR A 94 -19.07 -5.97 7.29
CA THR A 94 -19.01 -6.14 5.83
C THR A 94 -19.66 -4.95 5.15
N LEU A 95 -18.96 -4.40 4.16
CA LEU A 95 -19.48 -3.36 3.27
C LEU A 95 -19.20 -3.79 1.82
N GLY A 96 -20.24 -4.22 1.12
CA GLY A 96 -20.06 -4.84 -0.21
C GLY A 96 -19.23 -6.12 -0.10
N ASP A 97 -18.11 -6.16 -0.81
CA ASP A 97 -17.15 -7.26 -0.81
C ASP A 97 -15.99 -7.07 0.20
N ARG A 98 -16.00 -5.97 0.94
CA ARG A 98 -14.99 -5.63 1.94
C ARG A 98 -15.41 -6.13 3.32
N LEU A 99 -14.55 -6.91 3.95
CA LEU A 99 -14.69 -7.31 5.35
C LEU A 99 -13.70 -6.53 6.20
N PHE A 100 -14.21 -5.71 7.09
CA PHE A 100 -13.43 -5.03 8.12
C PHE A 100 -13.50 -5.78 9.43
N ARG A 101 -12.36 -5.96 10.08
CA ARG A 101 -12.25 -6.62 11.38
C ARG A 101 -11.53 -5.71 12.36
N GLN A 102 -11.99 -5.68 13.57
CA GLN A 102 -11.34 -4.97 14.66
C GLN A 102 -9.86 -5.36 14.75
N GLY A 103 -8.97 -4.38 14.76
CA GLY A 103 -7.51 -4.55 14.71
C GLY A 103 -6.90 -4.44 13.31
N ASP A 104 -7.70 -4.31 12.25
CA ASP A 104 -7.20 -4.19 10.88
C ASP A 104 -6.39 -2.91 10.65
N LYS A 105 -5.34 -3.07 9.86
CA LYS A 105 -4.65 -1.94 9.24
C LYS A 105 -5.48 -1.40 8.09
N VAL A 106 -5.83 -0.13 8.15
CA VAL A 106 -6.70 0.54 7.17
C VAL A 106 -6.08 1.84 6.67
N MET A 107 -6.53 2.27 5.50
CA MET A 107 -6.11 3.52 4.88
C MET A 107 -7.34 4.28 4.39
N GLN A 108 -7.36 5.59 4.62
CA GLN A 108 -8.28 6.51 3.99
C GLN A 108 -7.97 6.63 2.50
N ILE A 109 -8.98 6.44 1.64
CA ILE A 109 -8.78 6.39 0.19
C ILE A 109 -9.30 7.61 -0.56
N LYS A 110 -9.88 8.55 0.15
CA LYS A 110 -10.29 9.85 -0.39
C LYS A 110 -10.15 10.94 0.65
N ASN A 111 -10.09 12.19 0.21
CA ASN A 111 -10.09 13.33 1.11
C ASN A 111 -11.49 13.55 1.69
N ASP A 112 -11.60 13.61 3.00
CA ASP A 112 -12.79 14.02 3.73
C ASP A 112 -12.44 15.23 4.59
N TYR A 113 -12.75 16.42 4.07
CA TYR A 113 -12.43 17.69 4.72
C TYR A 113 -13.30 18.00 5.93
N GLN A 114 -14.39 17.26 6.11
CA GLN A 114 -15.37 17.47 7.18
C GLN A 114 -15.27 16.45 8.30
N MET A 115 -14.46 15.41 8.13
CA MET A 115 -14.32 14.39 9.14
C MET A 115 -13.61 14.93 10.37
N GLU A 116 -14.29 14.88 11.50
CA GLU A 116 -13.74 15.30 12.77
C GLU A 116 -12.77 14.26 13.34
N TRP A 117 -11.72 14.74 13.95
CA TRP A 117 -10.77 13.91 14.67
C TRP A 117 -10.36 14.56 16.00
N GLU A 118 -9.87 13.74 16.90
CA GLU A 118 -9.32 14.17 18.19
C GLU A 118 -8.02 13.42 18.50
N VAL A 119 -7.13 14.08 19.24
CA VAL A 119 -5.98 13.45 19.89
C VAL A 119 -6.32 13.31 21.36
N ARG A 120 -6.12 12.11 21.91
CA ARG A 120 -6.46 11.78 23.28
C ARG A 120 -5.21 11.80 24.17
N GLY A 121 -5.32 12.48 25.31
CA GLY A 121 -4.32 12.46 26.35
C GLY A 121 -4.56 11.33 27.37
N ARG A 122 -4.05 11.50 28.59
CA ARG A 122 -4.27 10.55 29.67
C ARG A 122 -5.77 10.38 29.95
N TYR A 123 -6.16 9.14 30.25
CA TYR A 123 -7.55 8.76 30.55
C TYR A 123 -8.54 8.95 29.40
N GLY A 124 -8.03 9.02 28.16
CA GLY A 124 -8.88 9.17 26.97
C GLY A 124 -9.52 10.55 26.81
N ILE A 125 -9.07 11.55 27.55
CA ILE A 125 -9.59 12.91 27.46
C ILE A 125 -9.01 13.59 26.22
N PRO A 126 -9.85 14.18 25.33
CA PRO A 126 -9.36 14.92 24.16
C PRO A 126 -8.49 16.10 24.57
N VAL A 127 -7.29 16.20 23.98
CA VAL A 127 -6.35 17.31 24.19
C VAL A 127 -6.21 18.19 22.95
N GLU A 128 -6.57 17.67 21.79
CA GLU A 128 -6.58 18.37 20.52
C GLU A 128 -7.75 17.87 19.67
N LYS A 129 -8.35 18.76 18.91
CA LYS A 129 -9.43 18.45 17.96
C LYS A 129 -9.21 19.17 16.66
N GLY A 130 -9.68 18.58 15.57
CA GLY A 130 -9.61 19.18 14.25
C GLY A 130 -10.56 18.48 13.28
N ILE A 131 -10.45 18.89 12.03
CA ILE A 131 -11.21 18.34 10.92
C ILE A 131 -10.28 18.01 9.75
N GLY A 132 -10.66 17.03 8.98
CA GLY A 132 -9.97 16.60 7.77
C GLY A 132 -9.17 15.33 7.96
N VAL A 133 -9.54 14.32 7.20
CA VAL A 133 -8.82 13.06 7.02
C VAL A 133 -8.59 12.89 5.53
N PHE A 134 -7.36 12.55 5.15
CA PHE A 134 -6.94 12.66 3.75
C PHE A 134 -6.54 11.33 3.15
N ASN A 135 -6.65 11.24 1.83
CA ASN A 135 -6.21 10.11 1.05
C ASN A 135 -4.76 9.73 1.39
N GLY A 136 -4.54 8.50 1.83
CA GLY A 136 -3.25 7.99 2.26
C GLY A 136 -3.05 7.94 3.78
N ASP A 137 -3.91 8.58 4.58
CA ASP A 137 -3.85 8.47 6.03
C ASP A 137 -4.09 7.02 6.46
N THR A 138 -3.16 6.46 7.23
CA THR A 138 -3.14 5.05 7.64
C THR A 138 -3.34 4.93 9.14
N GLY A 139 -4.10 3.94 9.55
CA GLY A 139 -4.38 3.69 10.95
C GLY A 139 -4.82 2.27 11.25
N ILE A 140 -5.26 2.07 12.47
CA ILE A 140 -5.81 0.80 12.95
C ILE A 140 -7.29 0.98 13.28
N LEU A 141 -8.12 0.06 12.80
CA LEU A 141 -9.53 -0.01 13.14
C LEU A 141 -9.66 -0.53 14.58
N ARG A 142 -9.89 0.38 15.52
CA ARG A 142 -9.88 0.06 16.95
C ARG A 142 -11.18 -0.48 17.47
N GLU A 143 -12.30 0.01 16.96
CA GLU A 143 -13.63 -0.35 17.45
C GLU A 143 -14.65 -0.39 16.30
N ILE A 144 -15.55 -1.36 16.40
CA ILE A 144 -16.78 -1.43 15.60
C ILE A 144 -17.92 -1.49 16.58
N ASN A 145 -18.81 -0.49 16.55
CA ASN A 145 -19.98 -0.40 17.42
C ASN A 145 -21.23 -0.59 16.56
N GLU A 146 -21.83 -1.78 16.65
CA GLU A 146 -23.02 -2.11 15.87
C GLU A 146 -24.27 -1.34 16.35
N PHE A 147 -24.34 -1.03 17.64
CA PHE A 147 -25.46 -0.28 18.19
C PHE A 147 -25.48 1.17 17.71
N ALA A 148 -24.32 1.83 17.75
CA ALA A 148 -24.16 3.20 17.26
C ALA A 148 -23.99 3.27 15.73
N GLU A 149 -23.80 2.13 15.06
CA GLU A 149 -23.47 2.03 13.64
C GLU A 149 -22.25 2.86 13.27
N THR A 150 -21.19 2.73 14.07
CA THR A 150 -19.93 3.46 13.91
C THR A 150 -18.73 2.55 14.02
N ALA A 151 -17.60 3.03 13.47
CA ALA A 151 -16.30 2.44 13.66
C ALA A 151 -15.28 3.54 13.98
N GLU A 152 -14.30 3.22 14.81
CA GLU A 152 -13.26 4.15 15.21
C GLU A 152 -11.90 3.73 14.68
N VAL A 153 -11.18 4.67 14.09
CA VAL A 153 -9.82 4.49 13.58
C VAL A 153 -8.85 5.36 14.37
N GLU A 154 -7.76 4.75 14.83
CA GLU A 154 -6.60 5.44 15.38
C GLU A 154 -5.54 5.53 14.29
N PHE A 155 -5.27 6.74 13.82
CA PHE A 155 -4.22 7.00 12.83
C PHE A 155 -2.81 6.97 13.44
N GLU A 156 -1.79 6.79 12.59
CA GLU A 156 -0.39 6.70 13.02
C GLU A 156 0.10 7.89 13.83
N ASP A 157 -0.43 9.08 13.55
CA ASP A 157 -0.10 10.33 14.25
C ASP A 157 -0.88 10.55 15.55
N GLY A 158 -1.68 9.57 15.97
CA GLY A 158 -2.45 9.61 17.21
C GLY A 158 -3.83 10.24 17.11
N ARG A 159 -4.26 10.66 15.93
CA ARG A 159 -5.63 11.13 15.70
C ARG A 159 -6.61 9.97 15.74
N PHE A 160 -7.75 10.17 16.39
CA PHE A 160 -8.90 9.27 16.40
C PHE A 160 -10.03 9.89 15.58
N ALA A 161 -10.57 9.14 14.63
CA ALA A 161 -11.76 9.54 13.87
C ALA A 161 -12.84 8.47 13.97
N THR A 162 -14.08 8.90 14.07
CA THR A 162 -15.26 8.04 14.10
C THR A 162 -15.96 8.08 12.75
N TYR A 163 -16.09 6.91 12.14
CA TYR A 163 -16.77 6.69 10.86
C TYR A 163 -18.18 6.19 11.11
N SER A 164 -19.17 6.73 10.43
CA SER A 164 -20.44 6.01 10.27
C SER A 164 -20.22 4.75 9.42
N PHE A 165 -21.10 3.78 9.48
CA PHE A 165 -20.97 2.58 8.64
C PHE A 165 -20.98 2.92 7.14
N LYS A 166 -21.71 3.97 6.75
CA LYS A 166 -21.65 4.47 5.36
C LYS A 166 -20.29 5.05 5.01
N GLN A 167 -19.66 5.76 5.92
CA GLN A 167 -18.33 6.36 5.70
C GLN A 167 -17.21 5.32 5.63
N LEU A 168 -17.46 4.06 6.02
CA LEU A 168 -16.48 2.98 5.82
C LEU A 168 -16.15 2.74 4.33
N GLU A 169 -16.94 3.24 3.40
CA GLU A 169 -16.60 3.26 1.98
C GLU A 169 -15.31 4.06 1.68
N GLU A 170 -14.95 4.98 2.57
CA GLU A 170 -13.73 5.79 2.48
C GLU A 170 -12.46 5.06 2.96
N LEU A 171 -12.61 3.85 3.50
CA LEU A 171 -11.51 3.02 3.99
C LEU A 171 -11.29 1.78 3.12
N GLU A 172 -10.03 1.39 3.02
CA GLU A 172 -9.60 0.07 2.53
C GLU A 172 -8.66 -0.60 3.53
N LEU A 173 -8.58 -1.93 3.49
CA LEU A 173 -7.50 -2.64 4.16
C LEU A 173 -6.17 -2.19 3.58
N ALA A 174 -5.17 -2.06 4.41
CA ALA A 174 -3.87 -1.49 4.04
C ALA A 174 -2.67 -2.33 4.46
N TYR A 175 -2.83 -3.62 4.69
CA TYR A 175 -1.68 -4.54 4.84
C TYR A 175 -0.81 -4.51 3.61
N ALA A 176 -1.44 -4.50 2.43
CA ALA A 176 -0.83 -4.21 1.14
C ALA A 176 -1.53 -3.00 0.50
N ILE A 177 -0.74 -2.16 -0.15
CA ILE A 177 -1.22 -1.01 -0.93
C ILE A 177 -0.56 -0.99 -2.29
N THR A 178 -1.14 -0.26 -3.24
CA THR A 178 -0.46 -0.03 -4.52
C THR A 178 0.76 0.87 -4.33
N ILE A 179 1.75 0.69 -5.19
CA ILE A 179 2.94 1.54 -5.20
C ILE A 179 2.55 3.01 -5.38
N HIS A 180 1.53 3.31 -6.20
CA HIS A 180 1.00 4.66 -6.39
C HIS A 180 0.51 5.29 -5.07
N LYS A 181 -0.18 4.52 -4.24
CA LYS A 181 -0.69 4.98 -2.93
C LYS A 181 0.43 5.25 -1.92
N SER A 182 1.60 4.69 -2.13
CA SER A 182 2.77 4.89 -1.27
C SER A 182 3.54 6.18 -1.53
N GLN A 183 3.24 6.89 -2.62
CA GLN A 183 3.91 8.14 -2.97
C GLN A 183 3.80 9.17 -1.85
N GLY A 184 4.92 9.76 -1.47
CA GLY A 184 5.00 10.71 -0.36
C GLY A 184 5.13 10.08 1.03
N SER A 185 5.01 8.76 1.15
CA SER A 185 5.19 8.03 2.41
C SER A 185 6.53 7.31 2.46
N GLU A 186 7.01 7.03 3.67
CA GLU A 186 8.20 6.23 3.92
C GLU A 186 7.91 5.20 5.02
N TYR A 187 8.58 4.06 4.92
CA TYR A 187 8.39 2.94 5.84
C TYR A 187 9.74 2.42 6.33
N PRO A 188 9.83 1.91 7.56
CA PRO A 188 11.05 1.27 8.04
C PRO A 188 11.50 0.11 7.16
N ALA A 189 10.56 -0.72 6.72
CA ALA A 189 10.80 -1.80 5.77
C ALA A 189 9.67 -1.91 4.74
N VAL A 190 10.04 -2.24 3.52
CA VAL A 190 9.15 -2.46 2.39
C VAL A 190 9.33 -3.89 1.87
N ILE A 191 8.21 -4.54 1.59
CA ILE A 191 8.17 -5.85 0.94
C ILE A 191 7.55 -5.68 -0.44
N LEU A 192 8.24 -6.16 -1.47
CA LEU A 192 7.81 -6.14 -2.86
C LEU A 192 7.58 -7.56 -3.36
N PRO A 193 6.34 -8.07 -3.37
CA PRO A 193 6.02 -9.29 -4.09
C PRO A 193 6.10 -9.02 -5.59
N VAL A 194 6.84 -9.84 -6.32
CA VAL A 194 7.07 -9.68 -7.76
C VAL A 194 6.86 -11.01 -8.48
N LEU A 195 5.84 -11.06 -9.33
CA LEU A 195 5.56 -12.18 -10.20
C LEU A 195 5.04 -11.63 -11.54
N SER A 196 4.88 -12.49 -12.54
CA SER A 196 4.38 -12.06 -13.87
C SER A 196 3.04 -11.33 -13.78
N GLY A 197 2.84 -10.37 -14.66
CA GLY A 197 1.61 -9.58 -14.75
C GLY A 197 1.63 -8.66 -15.96
N PRO A 198 0.66 -7.73 -16.07
CA PRO A 198 0.60 -6.79 -17.18
C PRO A 198 1.85 -5.93 -17.29
N GLN A 199 2.47 -5.87 -18.46
CA GLN A 199 3.72 -5.11 -18.70
C GLN A 199 3.58 -3.63 -18.36
N MET A 200 2.40 -3.04 -18.53
CA MET A 200 2.14 -1.64 -18.20
C MET A 200 2.35 -1.32 -16.72
N LEU A 201 2.16 -2.31 -15.84
CA LEU A 201 2.32 -2.19 -14.40
C LEU A 201 3.68 -2.70 -13.90
N LEU A 202 4.42 -3.43 -14.75
CA LEU A 202 5.73 -3.98 -14.45
C LEU A 202 6.81 -3.11 -15.10
N ASN A 203 6.98 -1.90 -14.63
CA ASN A 203 7.89 -0.93 -15.19
C ASN A 203 8.90 -0.38 -14.18
N ARG A 204 9.97 0.17 -14.71
CA ARG A 204 11.10 0.74 -13.96
C ARG A 204 10.68 1.81 -12.97
N ASN A 205 9.80 2.69 -13.37
CA ASN A 205 9.36 3.83 -12.56
C ASN A 205 8.65 3.37 -11.28
N LEU A 206 7.76 2.37 -11.39
CA LEU A 206 7.07 1.82 -10.23
C LEU A 206 8.06 1.11 -9.30
N LEU A 207 9.00 0.35 -9.86
CA LEU A 207 10.02 -0.32 -9.06
C LEU A 207 10.90 0.69 -8.30
N TYR A 208 11.35 1.73 -8.97
CA TYR A 208 12.12 2.82 -8.36
C TYR A 208 11.33 3.49 -7.23
N THR A 209 10.08 3.85 -7.49
CA THR A 209 9.20 4.44 -6.47
C THR A 209 9.08 3.54 -5.26
N ALA A 210 8.83 2.26 -5.46
CA ALA A 210 8.68 1.30 -4.37
C ALA A 210 9.95 1.16 -3.52
N VAL A 211 11.10 0.98 -4.15
CA VAL A 211 12.39 0.83 -3.47
C VAL A 211 12.74 2.06 -2.64
N THR A 212 12.46 3.26 -3.17
CA THR A 212 12.74 4.52 -2.48
C THR A 212 11.79 4.83 -1.33
N ARG A 213 10.74 4.03 -1.10
CA ARG A 213 9.87 4.14 0.09
C ARG A 213 10.48 3.54 1.34
N ALA A 214 11.49 2.71 1.22
CA ALA A 214 12.12 2.07 2.36
C ALA A 214 13.21 2.92 3.00
N ARG A 215 13.17 3.06 4.30
CA ARG A 215 14.22 3.76 5.07
C ARG A 215 15.36 2.84 5.49
N LYS A 216 15.05 1.59 5.88
CA LYS A 216 16.03 0.67 6.48
C LYS A 216 16.20 -0.64 5.72
N CYS A 217 15.15 -1.15 5.10
CA CYS A 217 15.19 -2.46 4.45
C CYS A 217 14.18 -2.57 3.30
N VAL A 218 14.64 -3.12 2.18
CA VAL A 218 13.81 -3.60 1.07
C VAL A 218 13.97 -5.10 0.97
N THR A 219 12.87 -5.83 0.89
CA THR A 219 12.85 -7.26 0.57
C THR A 219 11.97 -7.50 -0.64
N VAL A 220 12.56 -7.93 -1.74
CA VAL A 220 11.84 -8.41 -2.91
C VAL A 220 11.60 -9.89 -2.76
N VAL A 221 10.37 -10.34 -2.99
CA VAL A 221 9.98 -11.75 -2.91
C VAL A 221 9.33 -12.15 -4.22
N GLY A 222 9.98 -13.00 -4.99
CA GLY A 222 9.39 -13.45 -6.24
C GLY A 222 10.36 -13.83 -7.33
N SER A 223 9.96 -13.55 -8.58
CA SER A 223 10.68 -13.92 -9.78
C SER A 223 11.83 -12.95 -10.09
N GLU A 224 13.03 -13.49 -10.16
CA GLU A 224 14.22 -12.75 -10.58
C GLU A 224 14.10 -12.24 -12.01
N GLU A 225 13.50 -13.03 -12.89
CA GLU A 225 13.28 -12.65 -14.30
C GLU A 225 12.33 -11.46 -14.41
N THR A 226 11.21 -11.50 -13.70
CA THR A 226 10.24 -10.40 -13.69
C THR A 226 10.85 -9.12 -13.11
N PHE A 227 11.63 -9.23 -12.06
CA PHE A 227 12.36 -8.10 -11.48
C PHE A 227 13.34 -7.47 -12.50
N ALA A 228 14.10 -8.29 -13.22
CA ALA A 228 15.01 -7.82 -14.26
C ALA A 228 14.25 -7.18 -15.43
N GLU A 229 13.11 -7.74 -15.83
CA GLU A 229 12.25 -7.15 -16.88
C GLU A 229 11.70 -5.78 -16.45
N MET A 230 11.27 -5.61 -15.21
CA MET A 230 10.81 -4.31 -14.70
C MET A 230 11.91 -3.25 -14.81
N ILE A 231 13.15 -3.59 -14.52
CA ILE A 231 14.29 -2.66 -14.64
C ILE A 231 14.50 -2.24 -16.11
N ARG A 232 14.34 -3.16 -17.04
CA ARG A 232 14.49 -2.89 -18.49
C ARG A 232 13.30 -2.14 -19.07
N ASN A 233 12.12 -2.22 -18.47
CA ASN A 233 10.88 -1.68 -19.02
C ASN A 233 10.70 -0.20 -18.65
N GLU A 234 10.94 0.69 -19.61
CA GLU A 234 10.69 2.13 -19.47
C GLU A 234 9.27 2.57 -19.79
N LYS A 235 8.44 1.67 -20.34
CA LYS A 235 7.08 2.00 -20.76
C LYS A 235 6.25 2.44 -19.54
N GLN A 236 5.92 3.70 -19.52
CA GLN A 236 4.95 4.24 -18.56
C GLN A 236 3.57 4.16 -19.16
N GLN A 237 2.58 3.89 -18.34
CA GLN A 237 1.20 4.14 -18.72
C GLN A 237 1.06 5.64 -18.93
N LYS A 238 1.00 6.09 -20.19
CA LYS A 238 0.57 7.46 -20.50
C LYS A 238 -0.83 7.59 -19.92
N ARG A 239 -0.96 8.35 -18.86
CA ARG A 239 -2.29 8.83 -18.45
C ARG A 239 -2.74 9.73 -19.58
N TYR A 240 -3.57 9.20 -20.47
CA TYR A 240 -4.45 10.04 -21.26
C TYR A 240 -5.39 10.66 -20.23
N SER A 241 -5.12 11.90 -19.84
CA SER A 241 -6.11 12.63 -19.09
C SER A 241 -7.28 12.84 -20.04
N ALA A 242 -8.51 12.75 -19.54
CA ALA A 242 -9.71 13.09 -20.29
C ALA A 242 -9.62 14.52 -20.87
N LEU A 243 -8.73 15.32 -20.33
CA LEU A 243 -8.37 16.66 -20.80
C LEU A 243 -7.59 16.62 -22.12
N ASP A 244 -6.61 15.71 -22.27
CA ASP A 244 -5.83 15.59 -23.52
C ASP A 244 -6.68 15.08 -24.67
N GLU A 245 -7.62 14.17 -24.38
CA GLU A 245 -8.58 13.69 -25.36
C GLU A 245 -9.53 14.82 -25.80
N ARG A 246 -10.09 15.58 -24.86
CA ARG A 246 -10.92 16.74 -25.14
C ARG A 246 -10.19 17.87 -25.89
N ILE A 247 -8.93 18.09 -25.58
CA ILE A 247 -8.11 19.09 -26.31
C ILE A 247 -7.87 18.65 -27.75
N ARG A 248 -7.63 17.36 -27.99
CA ARG A 248 -7.51 16.80 -29.35
C ARG A 248 -8.82 16.93 -30.11
N GLU A 249 -9.93 16.52 -29.51
CA GLU A 249 -11.27 16.63 -30.13
C GLU A 249 -11.63 18.08 -30.47
N LEU A 250 -11.31 19.04 -29.60
CA LEU A 250 -11.51 20.48 -29.85
C LEU A 250 -10.64 20.99 -30.98
N ASN A 251 -9.37 20.60 -31.02
CA ASN A 251 -8.46 21.00 -32.10
C ASN A 251 -8.85 20.40 -33.47
N GLU A 252 -9.39 19.18 -33.48
CA GLU A 252 -9.91 18.56 -34.71
C GLU A 252 -11.22 19.21 -35.18
N SER A 253 -12.06 19.63 -34.24
CA SER A 253 -13.31 20.33 -34.55
C SER A 253 -13.06 21.73 -35.13
N ILE A 254 -12.06 22.43 -34.61
CA ILE A 254 -11.64 23.75 -35.10
C ILE A 254 -11.09 23.65 -36.53
N LYS A 255 -10.27 22.64 -36.80
CA LYS A 255 -9.72 22.41 -38.16
C LYS A 255 -10.75 22.01 -39.21
N LYS A 256 -11.83 21.37 -38.80
CA LYS A 256 -12.96 21.00 -39.69
C LYS A 256 -13.99 22.11 -39.90
N GLY A 257 -13.93 23.18 -39.10
CA GLY A 257 -14.80 24.33 -39.21
C GLY A 257 -14.22 25.50 -40.03
N GLU A 258 -12.94 25.37 -40.45
CA GLU A 258 -12.26 26.35 -41.31
C GLU A 258 -12.18 25.93 -42.79
N GLU A 259 -12.80 24.80 -43.19
CA GLU A 259 -13.08 24.41 -44.58
C GLU A 259 -14.59 24.66 -44.92
#